data_e7a5a76c4b0cb3137609fc54d3a98999
#
_entry.id   e7a5a76c4b0cb3137609fc54d3a98999
#
_cell.length_a   1.000
_cell.length_b   1.000
_cell.length_c   1.000
_cell.angle_alpha   90.00
_cell.angle_beta   90.00
_cell.angle_gamma   90.00
#
_symmetry.space_group_name_H-M   'P 1'
#
loop_
_entity.id
_entity.type
_entity.pdbx_description
1 polymer ?
#
loop_
_entity_poly.entity_id
_entity_poly.type
_entity_poly.pdbx_seq_one_letter_code
_entity_poly.pdbx_strand_id
1 'polypeptide(L)'
;MKKNNFKRLLSFLLAAALCLGMLPAVFAQDTEAKNIDYAITNPYADVDWETYGQYKASLHNHSIVSDGNNDMNYVIETYYSMGYDILAITDHGTVDRSWLNPNCVPGLQFALGFRRDNGFEKPTGLTLGRYNQIASGSDRGGRGMLRVPYGIEHNPTSFNNSHVNSWFADYGHGVLGGTSDYETPIKNIDALGGLSVINHPGEYTGARNEDDYDKAYNEDYDYYINKFARLLKLYPSCIGIDINSKGDHRTRHDRKLWDILLQKVVPSGRNVFAIASSDAHRLSAMDNGWTIMLMPSNTVDNLKACMKQGAFFAGSRYIKNTRELEQFSREVGYNVADEDGRWYASPDLVQPVITKIAVDDRADTISITAENYLTIHWIADGKVIHVGSEIDLNDYSDEIGSYVRAEVFGEGGILYTQAFTLDYDGAPKAEDKFFFDWGNVVKLFADSILYVCGKSTLFCKIWFALTRNDAFAK
;
A
#
# COMPACT_ATOMS: atom_id res chain seq x y z
N MET A 1 -1.34 -65.76 50.70
CA MET A 1 -1.50 -64.92 49.51
C MET A 1 -2.25 -63.62 49.72
N LYS A 2 -2.61 -63.15 50.94
CA LYS A 2 -3.40 -61.91 51.15
C LYS A 2 -2.57 -60.68 51.56
N LYS A 3 -1.32 -60.82 52.01
CA LYS A 3 -0.51 -59.68 52.46
C LYS A 3 0.20 -58.87 51.33
N ASN A 4 0.42 -59.49 50.17
CA ASN A 4 1.13 -58.81 49.06
C ASN A 4 0.21 -57.91 48.22
N ASN A 5 -1.09 -58.18 48.18
CA ASN A 5 -2.05 -57.37 47.40
C ASN A 5 -2.39 -56.04 48.10
N PHE A 6 -2.33 -56.02 49.43
CA PHE A 6 -2.57 -54.77 50.18
C PHE A 6 -1.41 -53.77 50.02
N LYS A 7 -0.18 -54.25 50.04
CA LYS A 7 1.01 -53.41 49.79
C LYS A 7 1.04 -52.84 48.38
N ARG A 8 0.60 -53.61 47.38
CA ARG A 8 0.50 -53.13 45.98
C ARG A 8 -0.62 -52.12 45.81
N LEU A 9 -1.74 -52.30 46.48
CA LEU A 9 -2.86 -51.31 46.45
C LEU A 9 -2.47 -50.01 47.15
N LEU A 10 -1.76 -50.10 48.28
CA LEU A 10 -1.27 -48.92 48.98
C LEU A 10 -0.20 -48.13 48.21
N SER A 11 0.68 -48.85 47.51
CA SER A 11 1.68 -48.23 46.63
C SER A 11 1.05 -47.57 45.41
N PHE A 12 -0.04 -48.13 44.87
CA PHE A 12 -0.77 -47.56 43.75
C PHE A 12 -1.56 -46.30 44.17
N LEU A 13 -2.15 -46.32 45.35
CA LEU A 13 -2.85 -45.14 45.92
C LEU A 13 -1.87 -44.00 46.29
N LEU A 14 -0.68 -44.31 46.79
CA LEU A 14 0.37 -43.35 47.06
C LEU A 14 0.94 -42.74 45.77
N ALA A 15 1.12 -43.52 44.73
CA ALA A 15 1.58 -43.04 43.44
C ALA A 15 0.52 -42.17 42.75
N ALA A 16 -0.76 -42.53 42.86
CA ALA A 16 -1.88 -41.73 42.35
C ALA A 16 -2.04 -40.38 43.13
N ALA A 17 -1.82 -40.39 44.44
CA ALA A 17 -1.84 -39.16 45.24
C ALA A 17 -0.64 -38.26 44.96
N LEU A 18 0.53 -38.81 44.66
CA LEU A 18 1.70 -38.05 44.22
C LEU A 18 1.55 -37.48 42.82
N CYS A 19 0.89 -38.18 41.91
CA CYS A 19 0.59 -37.68 40.57
C CYS A 19 -0.49 -36.59 40.58
N LEU A 20 -1.44 -36.61 41.52
CA LEU A 20 -2.44 -35.57 41.69
C LEU A 20 -1.89 -34.32 42.40
N GLY A 21 -0.81 -34.44 43.17
CA GLY A 21 -0.10 -33.32 43.81
C GLY A 21 0.91 -32.60 42.93
N MET A 22 1.20 -33.13 41.73
CA MET A 22 2.13 -32.52 40.73
C MET A 22 1.43 -31.93 39.51
N LEU A 23 0.11 -31.70 39.54
CA LEU A 23 -0.49 -30.77 38.64
C LEU A 23 0.07 -29.39 39.01
N PRO A 24 0.83 -28.70 38.11
CA PRO A 24 1.12 -27.30 38.36
C PRO A 24 -0.26 -26.67 38.51
N ALA A 25 -0.51 -26.02 39.65
CA ALA A 25 -1.53 -25.01 39.70
C ALA A 25 -1.14 -24.01 38.62
N VAL A 26 -1.76 -24.12 37.45
CA VAL A 26 -1.85 -22.99 36.54
C VAL A 26 -2.68 -21.99 37.35
N PHE A 27 -1.99 -21.15 38.11
CA PHE A 27 -2.56 -19.88 38.47
C PHE A 27 -2.81 -19.25 37.10
N ALA A 28 -4.05 -19.25 36.63
CA ALA A 28 -4.51 -18.20 35.80
C ALA A 28 -4.12 -16.95 36.62
N GLN A 29 -3.08 -16.27 36.21
CA GLN A 29 -2.89 -14.89 36.55
C GLN A 29 -4.16 -14.27 35.93
N ASP A 30 -5.15 -13.97 36.77
CA ASP A 30 -6.09 -12.93 36.44
C ASP A 30 -5.21 -11.69 36.26
N THR A 31 -4.69 -11.51 35.07
CA THR A 31 -4.30 -10.20 34.59
C THR A 31 -5.62 -9.45 34.58
N GLU A 32 -5.87 -8.63 35.63
CA GLU A 32 -6.90 -7.61 35.51
C GLU A 32 -6.65 -6.94 34.16
N ALA A 33 -7.62 -7.07 33.26
CA ALA A 33 -7.56 -6.43 31.95
C ALA A 33 -7.25 -4.97 32.24
N LYS A 34 -6.12 -4.48 31.73
CA LYS A 34 -5.76 -3.07 31.90
C LYS A 34 -6.84 -2.28 31.17
N ASN A 35 -7.66 -1.59 31.90
CA ASN A 35 -8.65 -0.69 31.30
C ASN A 35 -7.91 0.56 30.83
N ILE A 36 -7.38 0.50 29.61
CA ILE A 36 -6.70 1.60 28.92
C ILE A 36 -7.76 2.39 28.19
N ASP A 37 -7.78 3.70 28.35
CA ASP A 37 -8.64 4.63 27.61
C ASP A 37 -7.90 5.00 26.31
N TYR A 38 -8.30 4.41 25.20
CA TYR A 38 -7.71 4.62 23.88
C TYR A 38 -8.39 5.78 23.15
N ALA A 39 -7.65 6.82 22.81
CA ALA A 39 -8.12 7.81 21.84
C ALA A 39 -7.89 7.24 20.42
N ILE A 40 -8.97 6.80 19.77
CA ILE A 40 -8.93 6.10 18.49
C ILE A 40 -9.08 7.10 17.35
N THR A 41 -8.01 7.32 16.54
CA THR A 41 -8.14 8.08 15.30
C THR A 41 -8.60 7.15 14.18
N ASN A 42 -9.84 7.33 13.76
CA ASN A 42 -10.50 6.53 12.72
C ASN A 42 -10.38 7.19 11.34
N PRO A 43 -9.69 6.59 10.35
CA PRO A 43 -9.63 7.12 8.97
C PRO A 43 -11.00 7.25 8.30
N TYR A 44 -11.99 6.51 8.78
CA TYR A 44 -13.35 6.45 8.24
C TYR A 44 -14.37 7.27 9.01
N ALA A 45 -13.94 8.12 9.94
CA ALA A 45 -14.84 8.85 10.84
C ALA A 45 -15.87 9.72 10.09
N ASP A 46 -15.49 10.29 8.95
CA ASP A 46 -16.35 11.16 8.16
C ASP A 46 -17.10 10.43 7.03
N VAL A 47 -16.99 9.09 6.96
CA VAL A 47 -17.68 8.29 5.94
C VAL A 47 -19.15 8.12 6.34
N ASP A 48 -20.02 8.66 5.52
CA ASP A 48 -21.45 8.34 5.60
C ASP A 48 -21.72 7.02 4.87
N TRP A 49 -21.84 5.95 5.63
CA TRP A 49 -21.99 4.58 5.12
C TRP A 49 -23.33 4.34 4.42
N GLU A 50 -24.30 5.24 4.52
CA GLU A 50 -25.58 5.13 3.83
C GLU A 50 -25.55 5.82 2.46
N THR A 51 -24.75 6.88 2.31
CA THR A 51 -24.78 7.73 1.12
C THR A 51 -23.51 7.76 0.29
N TYR A 52 -22.34 7.44 0.89
CA TYR A 52 -21.09 7.42 0.15
C TYR A 52 -21.02 6.22 -0.81
N GLY A 53 -20.52 6.47 -2.01
CA GLY A 53 -20.21 5.42 -2.98
C GLY A 53 -18.86 4.78 -2.67
N GLN A 54 -18.76 3.50 -3.02
CA GLN A 54 -17.50 2.77 -3.08
C GLN A 54 -17.01 2.77 -4.52
N TYR A 55 -15.88 3.44 -4.78
CA TYR A 55 -15.35 3.63 -6.13
C TYR A 55 -14.06 2.85 -6.30
N LYS A 56 -14.07 1.89 -7.22
CA LYS A 56 -12.90 1.04 -7.52
C LYS A 56 -11.89 1.83 -8.35
N ALA A 57 -10.68 1.98 -7.81
CA ALA A 57 -9.59 2.75 -8.38
C ALA A 57 -8.40 1.88 -8.76
N SER A 58 -7.78 2.18 -9.91
CA SER A 58 -6.42 1.75 -10.24
C SER A 58 -5.52 2.97 -10.32
N LEU A 59 -4.52 3.05 -9.44
CA LEU A 59 -3.70 4.24 -9.24
C LEU A 59 -2.27 4.12 -9.79
N HIS A 60 -1.92 2.96 -10.37
CA HIS A 60 -0.59 2.67 -10.91
C HIS A 60 -0.70 1.78 -12.15
N ASN A 61 -0.46 2.35 -13.31
CA ASN A 61 -0.60 1.66 -14.60
C ASN A 61 0.33 2.25 -15.66
N HIS A 62 0.82 1.39 -16.55
CA HIS A 62 1.71 1.74 -17.64
C HIS A 62 1.07 1.50 -19.00
N SER A 63 1.47 2.33 -19.96
CA SER A 63 1.13 2.21 -21.37
C SER A 63 2.40 2.19 -22.24
N ILE A 64 2.23 2.13 -23.56
CA ILE A 64 3.36 2.28 -24.49
C ILE A 64 4.03 3.67 -24.42
N VAL A 65 3.48 4.59 -23.65
CA VAL A 65 4.13 5.88 -23.39
C VAL A 65 5.43 5.67 -22.60
N SER A 66 5.50 4.66 -21.74
CA SER A 66 6.77 4.19 -21.14
C SER A 66 7.09 2.76 -21.53
N ASP A 67 6.92 1.80 -20.67
CA ASP A 67 7.31 0.40 -20.86
C ASP A 67 6.14 -0.59 -20.79
N GLY A 68 4.91 -0.10 -20.80
CA GLY A 68 3.73 -0.92 -20.97
C GLY A 68 3.58 -1.45 -22.40
N ASN A 69 2.92 -2.57 -22.56
CA ASN A 69 2.77 -3.26 -23.85
C ASN A 69 1.59 -2.78 -24.69
N ASN A 70 0.70 -1.97 -24.10
CA ASN A 70 -0.56 -1.58 -24.72
C ASN A 70 -0.66 -0.07 -24.87
N ASP A 71 -1.28 0.37 -25.96
CA ASP A 71 -1.56 1.77 -26.17
C ASP A 71 -2.51 2.31 -25.08
N MET A 72 -2.40 3.59 -24.75
CA MET A 72 -3.12 4.21 -23.64
C MET A 72 -4.65 4.03 -23.78
N ASN A 73 -5.19 4.16 -24.97
CA ASN A 73 -6.63 3.96 -25.21
C ASN A 73 -7.08 2.54 -24.83
N TYR A 74 -6.30 1.50 -25.15
CA TYR A 74 -6.60 0.11 -24.78
C TYR A 74 -6.53 -0.11 -23.27
N VAL A 75 -5.57 0.51 -22.59
CA VAL A 75 -5.46 0.46 -21.12
C VAL A 75 -6.72 1.06 -20.49
N ILE A 76 -7.13 2.26 -20.94
CA ILE A 76 -8.33 2.96 -20.44
C ILE A 76 -9.59 2.13 -20.69
N GLU A 77 -9.79 1.63 -21.91
CA GLU A 77 -10.96 0.83 -22.28
C GLU A 77 -11.05 -0.47 -21.47
N THR A 78 -9.92 -1.11 -21.22
CA THR A 78 -9.87 -2.35 -20.45
C THR A 78 -10.30 -2.12 -19.01
N TYR A 79 -9.74 -1.12 -18.32
CA TYR A 79 -10.15 -0.79 -16.96
C TYR A 79 -11.61 -0.37 -16.88
N TYR A 80 -12.08 0.42 -17.85
CA TYR A 80 -13.50 0.80 -17.92
C TYR A 80 -14.41 -0.42 -18.06
N SER A 81 -14.06 -1.36 -18.94
CA SER A 81 -14.81 -2.60 -19.13
C SER A 81 -14.81 -3.53 -17.91
N MET A 82 -13.74 -3.50 -17.10
CA MET A 82 -13.61 -4.23 -15.83
C MET A 82 -14.38 -3.58 -14.67
N GLY A 83 -15.09 -2.48 -14.91
CA GLY A 83 -15.89 -1.83 -13.87
C GLY A 83 -15.15 -0.85 -12.98
N TYR A 84 -13.94 -0.44 -13.34
CA TYR A 84 -13.23 0.60 -12.58
C TYR A 84 -13.90 1.97 -12.73
N ASP A 85 -13.88 2.73 -11.66
CA ASP A 85 -14.49 4.06 -11.54
C ASP A 85 -13.46 5.17 -11.56
N ILE A 86 -12.21 4.85 -11.28
CA ILE A 86 -11.10 5.80 -11.18
C ILE A 86 -9.86 5.15 -11.80
N LEU A 87 -9.15 5.91 -12.66
CA LEU A 87 -7.93 5.43 -13.30
C LEU A 87 -6.86 6.52 -13.32
N ALA A 88 -5.67 6.18 -12.85
CA ALA A 88 -4.44 6.92 -13.07
C ALA A 88 -3.56 6.19 -14.10
N ILE A 89 -3.09 6.88 -15.10
CA ILE A 89 -1.96 6.46 -15.93
C ILE A 89 -0.71 7.07 -15.33
N THR A 90 0.28 6.25 -15.03
CA THR A 90 1.49 6.64 -14.31
C THR A 90 2.73 6.16 -15.03
N ASP A 91 2.80 6.44 -16.33
CA ASP A 91 3.96 6.10 -17.15
C ASP A 91 5.26 6.70 -16.59
N HIS A 92 6.36 5.97 -16.67
CA HIS A 92 7.67 6.39 -16.18
C HIS A 92 8.10 7.75 -16.75
N GLY A 93 8.38 8.70 -15.85
CA GLY A 93 8.91 10.00 -16.19
C GLY A 93 8.03 10.82 -17.15
N THR A 94 6.79 10.44 -17.34
CA THR A 94 5.87 11.09 -18.27
C THR A 94 4.54 11.38 -17.59
N VAL A 95 4.25 12.67 -17.39
CA VAL A 95 3.01 13.12 -16.73
C VAL A 95 1.81 12.88 -17.63
N ASP A 96 0.76 12.21 -17.12
CA ASP A 96 -0.55 12.14 -17.80
C ASP A 96 -1.27 13.49 -17.71
N ARG A 97 -1.23 14.26 -18.79
CA ARG A 97 -1.96 15.53 -18.91
C ARG A 97 -3.30 15.38 -19.62
N SER A 98 -3.46 14.34 -20.45
CA SER A 98 -4.66 14.18 -21.27
C SER A 98 -4.81 12.78 -21.82
N TRP A 99 -6.00 12.19 -21.68
CA TRP A 99 -6.38 10.96 -22.37
C TRP A 99 -6.74 11.17 -23.85
N LEU A 100 -6.95 12.43 -24.27
CA LEU A 100 -7.24 12.74 -25.68
C LEU A 100 -5.97 12.89 -26.50
N ASN A 101 -4.95 13.48 -25.89
CA ASN A 101 -3.66 13.73 -26.51
C ASN A 101 -2.54 13.30 -25.53
N PRO A 102 -2.22 12.01 -25.48
CA PRO A 102 -1.18 11.51 -24.58
C PRO A 102 0.17 12.17 -24.82
N ASN A 103 0.88 12.46 -23.75
CA ASN A 103 2.28 12.88 -23.85
C ASN A 103 3.14 11.74 -24.40
N CYS A 104 4.21 12.08 -25.09
CA CYS A 104 5.23 11.13 -25.46
C CYS A 104 6.35 11.15 -24.44
N VAL A 105 6.99 10.00 -24.23
CA VAL A 105 8.22 9.94 -23.44
C VAL A 105 9.26 10.89 -24.06
N PRO A 106 9.93 11.72 -23.26
CA PRO A 106 10.96 12.61 -23.78
C PRO A 106 12.10 11.86 -24.46
N GLY A 107 12.65 12.42 -25.55
CA GLY A 107 13.58 11.74 -26.44
C GLY A 107 14.82 11.14 -25.75
N LEU A 108 15.31 11.77 -24.67
CA LEU A 108 16.44 11.23 -23.92
C LEU A 108 16.04 10.02 -23.05
N GLN A 109 14.85 10.03 -22.45
CA GLN A 109 14.32 8.86 -21.73
C GLN A 109 14.07 7.71 -22.70
N PHE A 110 13.55 8.00 -23.89
CA PHE A 110 13.43 7.02 -24.95
C PHE A 110 14.79 6.39 -25.31
N ALA A 111 15.83 7.21 -25.51
CA ALA A 111 17.19 6.74 -25.81
C ALA A 111 17.83 5.91 -24.68
N LEU A 112 17.37 6.08 -23.43
CA LEU A 112 17.80 5.32 -22.26
C LEU A 112 17.00 4.02 -22.04
N GLY A 113 16.06 3.70 -22.91
CA GLY A 113 15.35 2.42 -22.92
C GLY A 113 14.09 2.36 -22.04
N PHE A 114 13.52 3.49 -21.67
CA PHE A 114 12.24 3.53 -20.93
C PHE A 114 11.02 3.12 -21.76
N ARG A 115 11.17 3.06 -23.06
CA ARG A 115 10.17 2.55 -23.99
C ARG A 115 10.79 1.39 -24.78
N ARG A 116 10.49 0.17 -24.39
CA ARG A 116 11.27 -0.99 -24.83
C ARG A 116 10.86 -1.56 -26.18
N ASP A 117 9.56 -1.69 -26.47
CA ASP A 117 9.13 -2.64 -27.50
C ASP A 117 8.37 -2.04 -28.68
N ASN A 118 7.92 -0.78 -28.61
CA ASN A 118 7.00 -0.22 -29.58
C ASN A 118 7.60 0.82 -30.54
N GLY A 119 8.91 0.92 -30.58
CA GLY A 119 9.59 1.87 -31.48
C GLY A 119 9.18 3.33 -31.24
N PHE A 120 9.02 4.09 -32.32
CA PHE A 120 8.65 5.51 -32.27
C PHE A 120 7.14 5.74 -32.47
N GLU A 121 6.30 4.73 -32.27
CA GLU A 121 4.85 4.91 -32.43
C GLU A 121 4.34 5.95 -31.43
N LYS A 122 3.57 6.90 -31.97
CA LYS A 122 2.90 7.88 -31.16
C LYS A 122 1.77 7.19 -30.39
N PRO A 123 1.67 7.37 -29.06
CA PRO A 123 0.56 6.80 -28.31
C PRO A 123 -0.79 7.36 -28.80
N THR A 124 -1.77 6.51 -28.86
CA THR A 124 -3.13 6.85 -29.27
C THR A 124 -3.99 7.14 -28.07
N GLY A 125 -4.57 8.34 -28.03
CA GLY A 125 -5.56 8.72 -27.02
C GLY A 125 -6.98 8.31 -27.43
N LEU A 126 -7.91 8.66 -26.56
CA LEU A 126 -9.35 8.53 -26.85
C LEU A 126 -9.82 9.60 -27.83
N THR A 127 -10.88 9.31 -28.60
CA THR A 127 -11.65 10.37 -29.23
C THR A 127 -12.44 11.17 -28.20
N LEU A 128 -12.75 12.43 -28.48
CA LEU A 128 -13.54 13.26 -27.58
C LEU A 128 -14.91 12.63 -27.26
N GLY A 129 -15.55 12.03 -28.25
CA GLY A 129 -16.83 11.34 -28.07
C GLY A 129 -16.70 10.17 -27.07
N ARG A 130 -15.65 9.34 -27.23
CA ARG A 130 -15.43 8.21 -26.34
C ARG A 130 -15.02 8.63 -24.94
N TYR A 131 -14.18 9.65 -24.82
CA TYR A 131 -13.83 10.25 -23.53
C TYR A 131 -15.08 10.72 -22.76
N ASN A 132 -15.98 11.45 -23.42
CA ASN A 132 -17.21 11.93 -22.80
C ASN A 132 -18.12 10.77 -22.38
N GLN A 133 -18.20 9.72 -23.19
CA GLN A 133 -18.97 8.51 -22.88
C GLN A 133 -18.42 7.79 -21.64
N ILE A 134 -17.10 7.59 -21.56
CA ILE A 134 -16.43 6.98 -20.41
C ILE A 134 -16.58 7.86 -19.16
N ALA A 135 -16.34 9.17 -19.28
CA ALA A 135 -16.44 10.09 -18.16
C ALA A 135 -17.85 10.19 -17.57
N SER A 136 -18.88 10.12 -18.44
CA SER A 136 -20.28 10.14 -18.01
C SER A 136 -20.84 8.77 -17.64
N GLY A 137 -20.20 7.69 -18.10
CA GLY A 137 -20.73 6.33 -17.96
C GLY A 137 -22.05 6.10 -18.70
N SER A 138 -22.33 6.84 -19.78
CA SER A 138 -23.60 6.76 -20.48
C SER A 138 -23.90 5.37 -21.07
N ASP A 139 -22.89 4.57 -21.33
CA ASP A 139 -22.98 3.16 -21.72
C ASP A 139 -22.84 2.17 -20.53
N ARG A 140 -22.74 2.69 -19.30
CA ARG A 140 -22.54 1.92 -18.06
C ARG A 140 -23.50 2.36 -16.95
N GLY A 141 -24.74 2.73 -17.31
CA GLY A 141 -25.78 3.14 -16.37
C GLY A 141 -25.50 4.43 -15.60
N GLY A 142 -24.69 5.32 -16.15
CA GLY A 142 -24.28 6.59 -15.50
C GLY A 142 -23.06 6.44 -14.58
N ARG A 143 -22.44 5.26 -14.51
CA ARG A 143 -21.24 5.01 -13.71
C ARG A 143 -19.99 5.28 -14.55
N GLY A 144 -19.56 6.55 -14.57
CA GLY A 144 -18.40 6.99 -15.32
C GLY A 144 -17.08 6.60 -14.68
N MET A 145 -15.99 6.76 -15.46
CA MET A 145 -14.63 6.57 -14.94
C MET A 145 -13.88 7.91 -14.91
N LEU A 146 -13.41 8.27 -13.71
CA LEU A 146 -12.66 9.49 -13.45
C LEU A 146 -11.20 9.31 -13.86
N ARG A 147 -10.67 10.26 -14.63
CA ARG A 147 -9.22 10.39 -14.84
C ARG A 147 -8.56 11.07 -13.64
N VAL A 148 -7.57 10.45 -13.03
CA VAL A 148 -6.74 11.10 -12.01
C VAL A 148 -5.75 12.04 -12.72
N PRO A 149 -5.75 13.35 -12.43
CA PRO A 149 -4.90 14.27 -13.15
C PRO A 149 -3.44 14.15 -12.73
N TYR A 150 -2.56 14.34 -13.73
CA TYR A 150 -1.11 14.41 -13.56
C TYR A 150 -0.47 13.15 -12.94
N GLY A 151 -1.02 11.98 -13.24
CA GLY A 151 -0.41 10.71 -12.85
C GLY A 151 0.97 10.55 -13.48
N ILE A 152 1.95 10.08 -12.69
CA ILE A 152 3.30 9.78 -13.12
C ILE A 152 3.96 8.83 -12.13
N GLU A 153 4.73 7.88 -12.64
CA GLU A 153 5.73 7.20 -11.84
C GLU A 153 7.09 7.87 -12.05
N HIS A 154 7.59 8.50 -10.98
CA HIS A 154 8.94 9.05 -10.96
C HIS A 154 9.92 7.89 -10.87
N ASN A 155 10.75 7.77 -11.86
CA ASN A 155 11.76 6.73 -11.95
C ASN A 155 13.14 7.37 -12.11
N PRO A 156 13.95 7.45 -11.06
CA PRO A 156 15.32 7.85 -11.18
C PRO A 156 16.13 6.75 -11.89
N THR A 157 16.58 7.06 -13.07
CA THR A 157 17.51 6.18 -13.78
C THR A 157 18.88 6.21 -13.13
N SER A 158 19.47 5.10 -12.97
CA SER A 158 20.91 4.82 -12.95
C SER A 158 21.67 4.71 -11.64
N PHE A 159 21.48 5.53 -10.63
CA PHE A 159 22.30 5.41 -9.41
C PHE A 159 21.52 5.00 -8.17
N ASN A 160 20.21 5.18 -8.20
CA ASN A 160 19.35 4.86 -7.06
C ASN A 160 17.95 4.55 -7.60
N ASN A 161 17.65 3.30 -7.82
CA ASN A 161 16.31 2.89 -8.20
C ASN A 161 15.36 3.21 -7.04
N SER A 162 14.46 4.16 -7.30
CA SER A 162 13.44 4.58 -6.36
C SER A 162 12.21 4.96 -7.15
N HIS A 163 11.09 4.35 -6.87
CA HIS A 163 9.85 4.61 -7.58
C HIS A 163 8.85 5.31 -6.68
N VAL A 164 8.29 6.40 -7.16
CA VAL A 164 7.29 7.20 -6.45
C VAL A 164 6.17 7.53 -7.42
N ASN A 165 4.96 7.11 -7.13
CA ASN A 165 3.79 7.62 -7.82
C ASN A 165 3.39 8.98 -7.25
N SER A 166 2.94 9.86 -8.14
CA SER A 166 2.31 11.09 -7.72
C SER A 166 1.15 11.48 -8.62
N TRP A 167 0.25 12.30 -8.05
CA TRP A 167 -0.97 12.77 -8.70
C TRP A 167 -1.28 14.21 -8.27
N PHE A 168 -2.16 14.88 -8.99
CA PHE A 168 -2.69 16.22 -8.70
C PHE A 168 -1.68 17.36 -8.79
N ALA A 169 -0.46 17.12 -9.27
CA ALA A 169 0.57 18.14 -9.48
C ALA A 169 1.34 17.86 -10.76
N ASP A 170 1.46 18.86 -11.63
CA ASP A 170 2.18 18.73 -12.91
C ASP A 170 3.69 18.90 -12.67
N TYR A 171 4.34 17.80 -12.28
CA TYR A 171 5.77 17.74 -12.03
C TYR A 171 6.39 16.43 -12.49
N GLY A 172 7.61 16.48 -12.96
CA GLY A 172 8.44 15.30 -13.23
C GLY A 172 8.51 14.88 -14.68
N HIS A 173 7.71 15.46 -15.59
CA HIS A 173 7.80 15.15 -17.02
C HIS A 173 9.19 15.43 -17.55
N GLY A 174 9.88 14.39 -18.06
CA GLY A 174 11.22 14.51 -18.61
C GLY A 174 12.34 14.69 -17.57
N VAL A 175 12.03 14.63 -16.28
CA VAL A 175 13.08 14.65 -15.25
C VAL A 175 13.84 13.32 -15.30
N LEU A 176 15.11 13.42 -15.61
CA LEU A 176 16.00 12.27 -15.65
C LEU A 176 16.38 11.85 -14.24
N GLY A 177 16.32 10.54 -14.03
CA GLY A 177 16.47 9.95 -12.73
C GLY A 177 17.85 10.03 -12.08
N GLY A 178 18.87 10.56 -12.73
CA GLY A 178 20.19 10.69 -12.10
C GLY A 178 20.26 11.68 -10.95
N THR A 179 19.28 12.56 -10.83
CA THR A 179 19.20 13.61 -9.81
C THR A 179 18.08 13.42 -8.81
N SER A 180 17.24 12.42 -9.00
CA SER A 180 16.14 12.16 -8.10
C SER A 180 16.33 10.84 -7.37
N ASP A 181 16.10 10.88 -6.10
CA ASP A 181 15.81 9.73 -5.27
C ASP A 181 14.34 9.84 -4.82
N TYR A 182 13.93 9.04 -3.84
CA TYR A 182 12.59 9.15 -3.28
C TYR A 182 12.25 10.58 -2.82
N GLU A 183 13.18 11.30 -2.22
CA GLU A 183 12.92 12.61 -1.61
C GLU A 183 12.66 13.70 -2.66
N THR A 184 13.37 13.72 -3.77
CA THR A 184 13.22 14.78 -4.77
C THR A 184 11.80 14.89 -5.33
N PRO A 185 11.18 13.81 -5.86
CA PRO A 185 9.81 13.88 -6.34
C PRO A 185 8.82 14.19 -5.20
N ILE A 186 8.94 13.53 -4.06
CA ILE A 186 8.04 13.74 -2.91
C ILE A 186 8.05 15.22 -2.49
N LYS A 187 9.22 15.81 -2.30
CA LYS A 187 9.38 17.24 -1.92
C LYS A 187 8.76 18.21 -2.91
N ASN A 188 8.98 17.98 -4.22
CA ASN A 188 8.43 18.87 -5.23
C ASN A 188 6.91 18.71 -5.39
N ILE A 189 6.40 17.51 -5.28
CA ILE A 189 4.96 17.23 -5.26
C ILE A 189 4.31 17.87 -4.03
N ASP A 190 4.95 17.79 -2.86
CA ASP A 190 4.49 18.45 -1.64
C ASP A 190 4.38 19.97 -1.83
N ALA A 191 5.41 20.59 -2.36
CA ALA A 191 5.45 22.03 -2.63
C ALA A 191 4.37 22.50 -3.62
N LEU A 192 3.92 21.63 -4.53
CA LEU A 192 2.86 21.90 -5.51
C LEU A 192 1.47 21.47 -5.03
N GLY A 193 1.37 20.93 -3.82
CA GLY A 193 0.10 20.48 -3.23
C GLY A 193 -0.47 19.21 -3.86
N GLY A 194 0.35 18.40 -4.54
CA GLY A 194 0.00 17.06 -5.01
C GLY A 194 -0.02 16.01 -3.89
N LEU A 195 -0.16 14.75 -4.27
CA LEU A 195 -0.01 13.59 -3.38
C LEU A 195 0.98 12.61 -3.98
N SER A 196 1.66 11.86 -3.13
CA SER A 196 2.63 10.85 -3.55
C SER A 196 2.60 9.61 -2.68
N VAL A 197 3.10 8.50 -3.22
CA VAL A 197 3.22 7.19 -2.57
C VAL A 197 4.53 6.54 -2.97
N ILE A 198 5.21 5.91 -2.03
CA ILE A 198 6.40 5.10 -2.30
C ILE A 198 5.95 3.77 -2.90
N ASN A 199 6.36 3.51 -4.16
CA ASN A 199 5.93 2.33 -4.90
C ASN A 199 6.77 1.11 -4.56
N HIS A 200 6.10 -0.06 -4.49
CA HIS A 200 6.68 -1.40 -4.41
C HIS A 200 8.12 -1.42 -3.86
N PRO A 201 8.32 -0.90 -2.60
CA PRO A 201 9.64 -0.68 -2.04
C PRO A 201 10.49 -1.95 -1.96
N GLY A 202 9.90 -3.11 -1.79
CA GLY A 202 10.57 -4.41 -1.76
C GLY A 202 11.38 -4.72 -3.01
N GLU A 203 11.00 -4.17 -4.15
CA GLU A 203 11.72 -4.33 -5.40
C GLU A 203 13.11 -3.68 -5.35
N TYR A 204 13.23 -2.51 -4.73
CA TYR A 204 14.45 -1.70 -4.73
C TYR A 204 15.24 -1.80 -3.43
N THR A 205 14.63 -2.27 -2.36
CA THR A 205 15.32 -2.59 -1.12
C THR A 205 16.01 -3.95 -1.16
N GLY A 206 15.61 -4.81 -2.10
CA GLY A 206 16.07 -6.18 -2.20
C GLY A 206 15.26 -7.17 -1.36
N ALA A 207 14.30 -6.70 -0.56
CA ALA A 207 13.47 -7.57 0.30
C ALA A 207 12.66 -8.61 -0.51
N ARG A 208 12.35 -8.33 -1.78
CA ARG A 208 11.70 -9.30 -2.68
C ARG A 208 12.46 -10.62 -2.84
N ASN A 209 13.79 -10.60 -2.64
CA ASN A 209 14.65 -11.77 -2.82
C ASN A 209 14.80 -12.60 -1.54
N GLU A 210 14.30 -12.10 -0.41
CA GLU A 210 14.36 -12.82 0.86
C GLU A 210 13.22 -13.84 0.93
N ASP A 211 13.56 -15.12 1.09
CA ASP A 211 12.58 -16.19 1.22
C ASP A 211 12.09 -16.36 2.66
N ASP A 212 12.92 -15.97 3.63
CA ASP A 212 12.59 -16.01 5.04
C ASP A 212 11.86 -14.73 5.46
N TYR A 213 10.60 -14.86 5.86
CA TYR A 213 9.79 -13.72 6.29
C TYR A 213 10.43 -12.94 7.44
N ASP A 214 11.08 -13.62 8.38
CA ASP A 214 11.68 -12.96 9.55
C ASP A 214 12.89 -12.15 9.20
N LYS A 215 13.63 -12.52 8.16
CA LYS A 215 14.78 -11.79 7.66
C LYS A 215 14.42 -10.59 6.79
N ALA A 216 13.28 -10.64 6.08
CA ALA A 216 12.81 -9.51 5.32
C ALA A 216 12.56 -8.33 6.26
N TYR A 217 13.12 -7.18 5.92
CA TYR A 217 13.03 -5.94 6.71
C TYR A 217 13.49 -6.05 8.16
N ASN A 218 14.49 -6.90 8.43
CA ASN A 218 15.24 -6.91 9.67
C ASN A 218 16.21 -5.70 9.76
N GLU A 219 17.16 -5.74 10.71
CA GLU A 219 18.15 -4.66 10.94
C GLU A 219 18.99 -4.33 9.70
N ASP A 220 19.21 -5.27 8.78
CA ASP A 220 19.96 -5.04 7.53
C ASP A 220 19.26 -4.04 6.61
N TYR A 221 17.96 -3.83 6.79
CA TYR A 221 17.14 -2.89 6.03
C TYR A 221 16.94 -1.54 6.75
N ASP A 222 17.57 -1.30 7.89
CA ASP A 222 17.40 -0.08 8.71
C ASP A 222 17.58 1.21 7.91
N TYR A 223 18.48 1.22 6.92
CA TYR A 223 18.66 2.37 6.05
C TYR A 223 17.37 2.76 5.33
N TYR A 224 16.72 1.80 4.67
CA TYR A 224 15.49 2.05 3.92
C TYR A 224 14.30 2.36 4.83
N ILE A 225 14.16 1.59 5.92
CA ILE A 225 13.10 1.78 6.92
C ILE A 225 13.17 3.19 7.50
N ASN A 226 14.35 3.65 7.94
CA ASN A 226 14.51 4.98 8.51
C ASN A 226 14.35 6.09 7.44
N LYS A 227 14.80 5.86 6.21
CA LYS A 227 14.59 6.78 5.08
C LYS A 227 13.11 6.97 4.78
N PHE A 228 12.36 5.88 4.63
CA PHE A 228 10.92 5.95 4.34
C PHE A 228 10.15 6.57 5.51
N ALA A 229 10.43 6.17 6.76
CA ALA A 229 9.81 6.77 7.94
C ALA A 229 10.08 8.28 8.01
N ARG A 230 11.30 8.73 7.71
CA ARG A 230 11.65 10.16 7.64
C ARG A 230 10.84 10.89 6.56
N LEU A 231 10.74 10.35 5.35
CA LEU A 231 9.99 10.97 4.26
C LEU A 231 8.50 11.08 4.57
N LEU A 232 7.91 10.01 5.11
CA LEU A 232 6.52 9.98 5.55
C LEU A 232 6.24 10.98 6.67
N LYS A 233 7.18 11.17 7.62
CA LYS A 233 7.04 12.18 8.69
C LYS A 233 7.21 13.62 8.18
N LEU A 234 8.12 13.84 7.24
CA LEU A 234 8.53 15.18 6.81
C LEU A 234 7.57 15.80 5.78
N TYR A 235 7.05 15.00 4.85
CA TYR A 235 6.25 15.48 3.71
C TYR A 235 4.80 15.00 3.81
N PRO A 236 3.84 15.90 4.14
CA PRO A 236 2.42 15.55 4.23
C PRO A 236 1.82 14.99 2.94
N SER A 237 2.38 15.34 1.78
CA SER A 237 1.96 14.80 0.48
C SER A 237 2.33 13.34 0.27
N CYS A 238 3.35 12.82 0.97
CA CYS A 238 3.69 11.40 0.96
C CYS A 238 2.76 10.67 1.91
N ILE A 239 1.66 10.15 1.36
CA ILE A 239 0.56 9.61 2.17
C ILE A 239 0.79 8.17 2.63
N GLY A 240 1.69 7.42 1.99
CA GLY A 240 1.90 6.01 2.34
C GLY A 240 2.79 5.24 1.37
N ILE A 241 2.58 3.93 1.34
CA ILE A 241 3.30 2.99 0.48
C ILE A 241 2.36 2.09 -0.31
N ASP A 242 2.83 1.55 -1.43
CA ASP A 242 2.16 0.46 -2.13
C ASP A 242 2.50 -0.87 -1.45
N ILE A 243 1.49 -1.55 -0.92
CA ILE A 243 1.65 -2.80 -0.14
C ILE A 243 1.44 -4.06 -0.96
N ASN A 244 0.87 -3.94 -2.15
CA ASN A 244 0.61 -5.07 -3.05
C ASN A 244 0.55 -4.58 -4.49
N SER A 245 1.53 -4.97 -5.30
CA SER A 245 1.57 -4.71 -6.72
C SER A 245 2.16 -5.89 -7.49
N LYS A 246 2.08 -5.88 -8.82
CA LYS A 246 2.68 -6.91 -9.70
C LYS A 246 2.30 -8.35 -9.31
N GLY A 247 1.06 -8.57 -8.81
CA GLY A 247 0.65 -9.87 -8.31
C GLY A 247 1.51 -10.36 -7.14
N ASP A 248 1.90 -9.46 -6.28
CA ASP A 248 2.69 -9.70 -5.06
C ASP A 248 4.08 -10.35 -5.28
N HIS A 249 4.54 -10.46 -6.52
CA HIS A 249 5.82 -11.07 -6.81
C HIS A 249 7.01 -10.27 -6.25
N ARG A 250 6.91 -8.93 -6.30
CA ARG A 250 7.97 -8.01 -5.87
C ARG A 250 7.68 -7.32 -4.55
N THR A 251 6.44 -7.44 -4.06
CA THR A 251 5.91 -6.74 -2.88
C THR A 251 5.51 -7.68 -1.74
N ARG A 252 5.86 -8.96 -1.84
CA ARG A 252 5.45 -10.00 -0.89
C ARG A 252 5.74 -9.70 0.59
N HIS A 253 6.71 -8.82 0.88
CA HIS A 253 7.06 -8.40 2.22
C HIS A 253 6.70 -6.93 2.52
N ASP A 254 6.06 -6.22 1.59
CA ASP A 254 5.78 -4.78 1.77
C ASP A 254 4.66 -4.54 2.77
N ARG A 255 3.79 -5.52 3.02
CA ARG A 255 2.84 -5.48 4.14
C ARG A 255 3.55 -5.50 5.50
N LYS A 256 4.64 -6.29 5.64
CA LYS A 256 5.51 -6.26 6.83
C LYS A 256 6.20 -4.89 6.98
N LEU A 257 6.72 -4.32 5.88
CA LEU A 257 7.28 -2.99 5.90
C LEU A 257 6.24 -1.95 6.32
N TRP A 258 5.00 -2.07 5.85
CA TRP A 258 3.92 -1.19 6.25
C TRP A 258 3.72 -1.19 7.76
N ASP A 259 3.63 -2.37 8.39
CA ASP A 259 3.50 -2.50 9.84
C ASP A 259 4.70 -1.88 10.59
N ILE A 260 5.92 -2.08 10.09
CA ILE A 260 7.13 -1.46 10.67
C ILE A 260 7.08 0.08 10.54
N LEU A 261 6.61 0.59 9.40
CA LEU A 261 6.48 2.04 9.19
C LEU A 261 5.36 2.63 10.05
N LEU A 262 4.25 1.92 10.26
CA LEU A 262 3.20 2.33 11.19
C LEU A 262 3.77 2.49 12.60
N GLN A 263 4.52 1.52 13.11
CA GLN A 263 5.17 1.58 14.43
C GLN A 263 6.11 2.80 14.57
N LYS A 264 6.80 3.19 13.48
CA LYS A 264 7.77 4.31 13.51
C LYS A 264 7.16 5.68 13.26
N VAL A 265 6.07 5.74 12.51
CA VAL A 265 5.50 7.01 12.03
C VAL A 265 4.29 7.44 12.84
N VAL A 266 3.41 6.51 13.22
CA VAL A 266 2.20 6.83 14.00
C VAL A 266 2.51 7.56 15.31
N PRO A 267 3.54 7.21 16.08
CA PRO A 267 3.89 7.95 17.29
C PRO A 267 4.27 9.43 17.05
N SER A 268 4.49 9.83 15.79
CA SER A 268 4.70 11.25 15.43
C SER A 268 3.41 11.99 15.08
N GLY A 269 2.25 11.36 15.24
CA GLY A 269 0.94 11.92 14.93
C GLY A 269 0.54 11.80 13.45
N ARG A 270 1.22 10.91 12.68
CA ARG A 270 0.90 10.70 11.26
C ARG A 270 0.60 9.24 10.98
N ASN A 271 -0.44 8.99 10.18
CA ASN A 271 -0.72 7.66 9.65
C ASN A 271 0.16 7.36 8.41
N VAL A 272 0.29 6.09 8.07
CA VAL A 272 0.90 5.59 6.84
C VAL A 272 -0.15 4.78 6.10
N PHE A 273 -0.65 5.31 4.99
CA PHE A 273 -1.70 4.63 4.26
C PHE A 273 -1.14 3.57 3.30
N ALA A 274 -1.88 2.48 3.19
CA ALA A 274 -1.60 1.41 2.25
C ALA A 274 -2.40 1.60 0.97
N ILE A 275 -1.71 1.59 -0.17
CA ILE A 275 -2.33 1.50 -1.50
C ILE A 275 -1.99 0.15 -2.09
N ALA A 276 -2.93 -0.43 -2.83
CA ALA A 276 -2.66 -1.58 -3.68
C ALA A 276 -3.00 -1.24 -5.13
N SER A 277 -2.20 -1.74 -6.04
CA SER A 277 -2.33 -1.50 -7.46
C SER A 277 -1.82 -2.69 -8.28
N SER A 278 -2.14 -2.73 -9.55
CA SER A 278 -1.64 -3.81 -10.41
C SER A 278 -0.23 -3.55 -10.95
N ASP A 279 0.20 -2.29 -11.02
CA ASP A 279 1.41 -1.89 -11.74
C ASP A 279 1.46 -2.59 -13.12
N ALA A 280 0.33 -2.48 -13.84
CA ALA A 280 0.07 -3.30 -15.00
C ALA A 280 0.82 -2.77 -16.22
N HIS A 281 1.69 -3.62 -16.78
CA HIS A 281 2.39 -3.38 -18.03
C HIS A 281 1.73 -4.13 -19.21
N ARG A 282 0.74 -4.97 -18.95
CA ARG A 282 -0.01 -5.78 -19.92
C ARG A 282 -1.45 -6.01 -19.43
N LEU A 283 -2.39 -6.19 -20.36
CA LEU A 283 -3.81 -6.35 -20.01
C LEU A 283 -4.05 -7.52 -19.05
N SER A 284 -3.32 -8.62 -19.21
CA SER A 284 -3.47 -9.80 -18.34
C SER A 284 -2.95 -9.62 -16.91
N ALA A 285 -2.28 -8.51 -16.61
CA ALA A 285 -1.82 -8.18 -15.26
C ALA A 285 -2.73 -7.18 -14.54
N MET A 286 -3.77 -6.69 -15.22
CA MET A 286 -4.75 -5.78 -14.63
C MET A 286 -5.63 -6.52 -13.59
N ASP A 287 -6.18 -5.77 -12.65
CA ASP A 287 -7.07 -6.27 -11.58
C ASP A 287 -6.42 -7.22 -10.56
N ASN A 288 -5.10 -7.26 -10.48
CA ASN A 288 -4.40 -7.97 -9.41
C ASN A 288 -4.45 -7.22 -8.06
N GLY A 289 -4.43 -5.90 -8.12
CA GLY A 289 -4.55 -5.00 -6.98
C GLY A 289 -5.40 -3.78 -7.35
N TRP A 290 -6.11 -3.24 -6.39
CA TRP A 290 -7.00 -2.07 -6.54
C TRP A 290 -7.12 -1.31 -5.22
N THR A 291 -7.75 -0.14 -5.28
CA THR A 291 -8.12 0.63 -4.09
C THR A 291 -9.61 0.96 -4.16
N ILE A 292 -10.33 0.84 -3.05
CA ILE A 292 -11.74 1.21 -2.93
C ILE A 292 -11.84 2.55 -2.22
N MET A 293 -12.21 3.60 -2.94
CA MET A 293 -12.37 4.96 -2.41
C MET A 293 -13.79 5.18 -1.89
N LEU A 294 -13.91 5.67 -0.66
CA LEU A 294 -15.18 5.96 -0.01
C LEU A 294 -15.49 7.46 -0.13
N MET A 295 -16.39 7.82 -1.03
CA MET A 295 -16.61 9.23 -1.40
C MET A 295 -18.09 9.54 -1.62
N PRO A 296 -18.51 10.81 -1.37
CA PRO A 296 -19.89 11.22 -1.65
C PRO A 296 -20.21 11.24 -3.15
N SER A 297 -19.21 11.47 -4.00
CA SER A 297 -19.33 11.42 -5.46
C SER A 297 -17.95 11.26 -6.12
N ASN A 298 -17.93 10.72 -7.35
CA ASN A 298 -16.69 10.46 -8.10
C ASN A 298 -16.16 11.73 -8.78
N THR A 299 -15.48 12.57 -8.01
CA THR A 299 -14.86 13.82 -8.46
C THR A 299 -13.40 13.91 -8.04
N VAL A 300 -12.61 14.74 -8.75
CA VAL A 300 -11.18 14.93 -8.43
C VAL A 300 -10.97 15.46 -7.03
N ASP A 301 -11.80 16.41 -6.59
CA ASP A 301 -11.67 17.01 -5.26
C ASP A 301 -12.00 16.02 -4.15
N ASN A 302 -13.06 15.24 -4.32
CA ASN A 302 -13.42 14.19 -3.36
C ASN A 302 -12.37 13.07 -3.32
N LEU A 303 -11.83 12.66 -4.47
CA LEU A 303 -10.74 11.70 -4.54
C LEU A 303 -9.53 12.18 -3.78
N LYS A 304 -9.10 13.41 -4.01
CA LYS A 304 -7.95 14.00 -3.32
C LYS A 304 -8.17 14.12 -1.82
N ALA A 305 -9.37 14.49 -1.39
CA ALA A 305 -9.75 14.55 0.02
C ALA A 305 -9.75 13.14 0.66
N CYS A 306 -10.39 12.17 0.02
CA CYS A 306 -10.43 10.77 0.44
C CYS A 306 -9.01 10.20 0.62
N MET A 307 -8.11 10.42 -0.37
CA MET A 307 -6.72 9.96 -0.28
C MET A 307 -5.95 10.62 0.86
N LYS A 308 -6.17 11.89 1.14
CA LYS A 308 -5.54 12.60 2.27
C LYS A 308 -6.01 12.10 3.63
N GLN A 309 -7.28 11.76 3.72
CA GLN A 309 -7.90 11.29 4.96
C GLN A 309 -7.62 9.81 5.23
N GLY A 310 -7.37 9.02 4.19
CA GLY A 310 -7.25 7.57 4.30
C GLY A 310 -8.59 6.84 4.29
N ALA A 311 -9.67 7.47 3.83
CA ALA A 311 -11.00 6.87 3.76
C ALA A 311 -11.13 5.90 2.58
N PHE A 312 -10.25 4.90 2.53
CA PHE A 312 -10.21 3.91 1.45
C PHE A 312 -9.64 2.57 1.92
N PHE A 313 -9.90 1.52 1.17
CA PHE A 313 -9.35 0.18 1.38
C PHE A 313 -8.37 -0.16 0.27
N ALA A 314 -7.24 -0.76 0.62
CA ALA A 314 -6.41 -1.47 -0.35
C ALA A 314 -7.01 -2.85 -0.62
N GLY A 315 -6.91 -3.36 -1.83
CA GLY A 315 -7.46 -4.65 -2.20
C GLY A 315 -6.53 -5.46 -3.11
N SER A 316 -6.53 -6.77 -2.97
CA SER A 316 -5.70 -7.67 -3.76
C SER A 316 -6.38 -9.00 -4.04
N ARG A 317 -6.14 -9.52 -5.26
CA ARG A 317 -6.45 -10.92 -5.59
C ARG A 317 -5.29 -11.87 -5.31
N TYR A 318 -4.14 -11.35 -4.93
CA TYR A 318 -2.91 -12.11 -4.92
C TYR A 318 -2.12 -11.90 -3.64
N ILE A 319 -1.72 -12.98 -3.01
CA ILE A 319 -0.77 -12.95 -1.88
C ILE A 319 0.31 -14.02 -2.10
N LYS A 320 1.54 -13.63 -1.84
CA LYS A 320 2.67 -14.53 -1.64
C LYS A 320 3.35 -14.19 -0.30
N ASN A 321 2.73 -14.59 0.78
CA ASN A 321 3.29 -14.43 2.10
C ASN A 321 2.89 -15.62 2.96
N THR A 322 3.84 -16.39 3.40
CA THR A 322 3.63 -17.65 4.09
C THR A 322 2.85 -17.48 5.40
N ARG A 323 3.15 -16.47 6.21
CA ARG A 323 2.50 -16.28 7.52
C ARG A 323 1.04 -15.88 7.41
N GLU A 324 0.72 -14.97 6.52
CA GLU A 324 -0.68 -14.56 6.29
C GLU A 324 -1.50 -15.74 5.77
N LEU A 325 -0.96 -16.50 4.82
CA LEU A 325 -1.63 -17.66 4.26
C LEU A 325 -1.72 -18.85 5.22
N GLU A 326 -0.74 -19.05 6.09
CA GLU A 326 -0.82 -20.04 7.16
C GLU A 326 -1.93 -19.72 8.15
N GLN A 327 -2.08 -18.46 8.55
CA GLN A 327 -3.18 -18.04 9.41
C GLN A 327 -4.52 -18.23 8.71
N PHE A 328 -4.66 -17.76 7.48
CA PHE A 328 -5.88 -17.93 6.69
C PHE A 328 -6.22 -19.41 6.50
N SER A 329 -5.23 -20.26 6.21
CA SER A 329 -5.42 -21.71 6.08
C SER A 329 -5.94 -22.36 7.37
N ARG A 330 -5.47 -21.89 8.54
CA ARG A 330 -6.00 -22.37 9.84
C ARG A 330 -7.46 -21.98 10.03
N GLU A 331 -7.83 -20.76 9.66
CA GLU A 331 -9.21 -20.25 9.82
C GLU A 331 -10.21 -20.98 8.92
N VAL A 332 -9.84 -21.27 7.68
CA VAL A 332 -10.74 -21.97 6.73
C VAL A 332 -10.65 -23.49 6.82
N GLY A 333 -9.66 -24.03 7.52
CA GLY A 333 -9.49 -25.48 7.78
C GLY A 333 -8.85 -26.27 6.63
N TYR A 334 -8.27 -25.61 5.64
CA TYR A 334 -7.51 -26.24 4.55
C TYR A 334 -6.37 -25.32 4.06
N ASN A 335 -5.35 -25.91 3.41
CA ASN A 335 -4.26 -25.12 2.85
C ASN A 335 -4.76 -24.32 1.63
N VAL A 336 -4.74 -22.98 1.73
CA VAL A 336 -5.18 -22.07 0.66
C VAL A 336 -4.07 -21.74 -0.34
N ALA A 337 -2.79 -21.94 0.04
CA ALA A 337 -1.66 -21.66 -0.82
C ALA A 337 -1.40 -22.79 -1.82
N ASP A 338 -0.96 -22.43 -3.01
CA ASP A 338 -0.46 -23.38 -4.02
C ASP A 338 0.94 -23.92 -3.65
N GLU A 339 1.52 -24.78 -4.51
CA GLU A 339 2.84 -25.41 -4.30
C GLU A 339 3.98 -24.38 -4.21
N ASP A 340 3.80 -23.18 -4.80
CA ASP A 340 4.76 -22.08 -4.76
C ASP A 340 4.52 -21.12 -3.57
N GLY A 341 3.63 -21.46 -2.65
CA GLY A 341 3.25 -20.62 -1.51
C GLY A 341 2.45 -19.38 -1.91
N ARG A 342 1.67 -19.45 -3.00
CA ARG A 342 0.85 -18.36 -3.52
C ARG A 342 -0.62 -18.67 -3.34
N TRP A 343 -1.38 -17.64 -3.03
CA TRP A 343 -2.82 -17.66 -3.14
C TRP A 343 -3.28 -16.65 -4.20
N TYR A 344 -4.19 -17.06 -5.04
CA TYR A 344 -4.78 -16.23 -6.08
C TYR A 344 -6.29 -16.40 -6.07
N ALA A 345 -7.00 -15.31 -5.83
CA ALA A 345 -8.45 -15.28 -5.94
C ALA A 345 -8.87 -15.17 -7.42
N SER A 346 -9.78 -16.04 -7.84
CA SER A 346 -10.31 -15.99 -9.20
C SER A 346 -11.00 -14.64 -9.46
N PRO A 347 -10.78 -14.01 -10.63
CA PRO A 347 -11.49 -12.78 -11.02
C PRO A 347 -13.01 -12.99 -11.20
N ASP A 348 -13.46 -14.24 -11.35
CA ASP A 348 -14.87 -14.57 -11.48
C ASP A 348 -15.61 -14.60 -10.13
N LEU A 349 -14.86 -14.61 -9.01
CA LEU A 349 -15.44 -14.63 -7.67
C LEU A 349 -15.68 -13.22 -7.14
N VAL A 350 -16.74 -13.09 -6.36
CA VAL A 350 -17.15 -11.80 -5.78
C VAL A 350 -16.15 -11.40 -4.69
N GLN A 351 -15.67 -10.17 -4.78
CA GLN A 351 -14.76 -9.58 -3.80
C GLN A 351 -15.49 -9.35 -2.47
N PRO A 352 -14.78 -9.43 -1.33
CA PRO A 352 -15.35 -8.98 -0.06
C PRO A 352 -15.66 -7.47 -0.15
N VAL A 353 -16.71 -7.06 0.55
CA VAL A 353 -17.17 -5.67 0.60
C VAL A 353 -17.35 -5.28 2.06
N ILE A 354 -16.61 -4.29 2.52
CA ILE A 354 -16.84 -3.67 3.83
C ILE A 354 -17.98 -2.67 3.67
N THR A 355 -19.10 -2.92 4.33
CA THR A 355 -20.30 -2.09 4.24
C THR A 355 -20.41 -1.07 5.37
N LYS A 356 -19.73 -1.32 6.51
CA LYS A 356 -19.68 -0.38 7.62
C LYS A 356 -18.47 -0.66 8.52
N ILE A 357 -17.87 0.41 9.02
CA ILE A 357 -16.97 0.38 10.17
C ILE A 357 -17.57 1.26 11.25
N ALA A 358 -17.64 0.74 12.49
CA ALA A 358 -18.05 1.51 13.64
C ALA A 358 -16.94 1.47 14.70
N VAL A 359 -16.69 2.61 15.30
CA VAL A 359 -15.74 2.80 16.40
C VAL A 359 -16.52 3.32 17.59
N ASP A 360 -16.43 2.65 18.71
CA ASP A 360 -16.92 3.15 20.00
C ASP A 360 -15.71 3.48 20.89
N ASP A 361 -15.38 4.76 20.92
CA ASP A 361 -14.24 5.34 21.64
C ASP A 361 -14.38 5.23 23.17
N ARG A 362 -15.61 4.96 23.67
CA ARG A 362 -15.86 4.79 25.11
C ARG A 362 -15.71 3.34 25.57
N ALA A 363 -16.01 2.44 24.66
CA ALA A 363 -15.91 1.01 24.90
C ALA A 363 -14.58 0.45 24.35
N ASP A 364 -13.77 1.29 23.71
CA ASP A 364 -12.51 0.90 23.04
C ASP A 364 -12.70 -0.23 22.01
N THR A 365 -13.82 -0.21 21.30
CA THR A 365 -14.16 -1.27 20.35
C THR A 365 -14.20 -0.77 18.91
N ILE A 366 -13.80 -1.64 17.99
CA ILE A 366 -13.91 -1.40 16.55
C ILE A 366 -14.61 -2.59 15.92
N SER A 367 -15.67 -2.32 15.15
CA SER A 367 -16.40 -3.36 14.44
C SER A 367 -16.46 -3.12 12.93
N ILE A 368 -16.46 -4.22 12.17
CA ILE A 368 -16.54 -4.25 10.71
C ILE A 368 -17.75 -5.09 10.30
N THR A 369 -18.65 -4.48 9.53
CA THR A 369 -19.68 -5.22 8.81
C THR A 369 -19.22 -5.42 7.38
N ALA A 370 -19.17 -6.66 6.92
CA ALA A 370 -18.73 -6.99 5.58
C ALA A 370 -19.63 -8.05 4.93
N GLU A 371 -19.59 -8.10 3.61
CA GLU A 371 -20.26 -9.11 2.79
C GLU A 371 -19.24 -9.90 1.98
N ASN A 372 -19.56 -11.12 1.57
CA ASN A 372 -18.71 -12.00 0.75
C ASN A 372 -17.32 -12.27 1.36
N TYR A 373 -17.24 -12.30 2.68
CA TYR A 373 -15.99 -12.58 3.40
C TYR A 373 -16.02 -13.96 4.06
N LEU A 374 -14.83 -14.50 4.34
CA LEU A 374 -14.60 -15.75 5.04
C LEU A 374 -14.11 -15.52 6.46
N THR A 375 -13.19 -14.60 6.65
CA THR A 375 -12.60 -14.27 7.96
C THR A 375 -12.10 -12.82 7.99
N ILE A 376 -12.01 -12.25 9.19
CA ILE A 376 -11.43 -10.93 9.45
C ILE A 376 -10.33 -11.10 10.49
N HIS A 377 -9.12 -10.70 10.14
CA HIS A 377 -7.96 -10.69 11.01
C HIS A 377 -7.66 -9.27 11.47
N TRP A 378 -7.49 -9.07 12.77
CA TRP A 378 -7.02 -7.83 13.34
C TRP A 378 -5.54 -7.91 13.63
N ILE A 379 -4.80 -6.90 13.16
CA ILE A 379 -3.34 -6.88 13.19
C ILE A 379 -2.88 -5.67 14.00
N ALA A 380 -2.00 -5.94 14.97
CA ALA A 380 -1.19 -4.94 15.66
C ALA A 380 0.27 -5.37 15.61
N ASP A 381 1.18 -4.43 15.41
CA ASP A 381 2.63 -4.64 15.35
C ASP A 381 3.07 -5.81 14.44
N GLY A 382 2.34 -5.96 13.31
CA GLY A 382 2.59 -7.00 12.31
C GLY A 382 2.18 -8.42 12.71
N LYS A 383 1.35 -8.56 13.75
CA LYS A 383 0.83 -9.85 14.23
C LYS A 383 -0.68 -9.87 14.19
N VAL A 384 -1.27 -11.01 13.87
CA VAL A 384 -2.70 -11.25 14.06
C VAL A 384 -2.93 -11.42 15.55
N ILE A 385 -3.66 -10.49 16.16
CA ILE A 385 -3.99 -10.49 17.58
C ILE A 385 -5.41 -10.99 17.85
N HIS A 386 -6.32 -10.80 16.89
CA HIS A 386 -7.71 -11.24 17.02
C HIS A 386 -8.28 -11.67 15.67
N VAL A 387 -9.27 -12.56 15.69
CA VAL A 387 -10.06 -13.01 14.53
C VAL A 387 -11.54 -12.83 14.85
N GLY A 388 -12.23 -12.05 14.04
CA GLY A 388 -13.65 -11.75 14.22
C GLY A 388 -14.05 -10.40 13.64
N SER A 389 -15.34 -10.13 13.60
CA SER A 389 -15.88 -8.88 13.04
C SER A 389 -15.79 -7.68 13.99
N GLU A 390 -15.45 -7.89 15.25
CA GLU A 390 -15.30 -6.85 16.28
C GLU A 390 -14.09 -7.17 17.14
N ILE A 391 -13.37 -6.14 17.57
CA ILE A 391 -12.27 -6.24 18.53
C ILE A 391 -12.53 -5.28 19.69
N ASP A 392 -12.34 -5.75 20.92
CA ASP A 392 -12.15 -4.93 22.11
C ASP A 392 -10.66 -4.75 22.33
N LEU A 393 -10.17 -3.51 22.28
CA LEU A 393 -8.73 -3.21 22.33
C LEU A 393 -8.15 -3.55 23.72
N ASN A 394 -8.96 -3.49 24.77
CA ASN A 394 -8.53 -3.78 26.13
C ASN A 394 -8.18 -5.26 26.33
N ASP A 395 -8.81 -6.16 25.57
CA ASP A 395 -8.47 -7.60 25.60
C ASP A 395 -7.06 -7.90 25.06
N TYR A 396 -6.48 -6.98 24.29
CA TYR A 396 -5.18 -7.13 23.60
C TYR A 396 -4.17 -6.03 23.97
N SER A 397 -4.35 -5.41 25.14
CA SER A 397 -3.54 -4.26 25.58
C SER A 397 -2.04 -4.55 25.69
N ASP A 398 -1.62 -5.79 25.83
CA ASP A 398 -0.23 -6.21 25.89
C ASP A 398 0.39 -6.45 24.48
N GLU A 399 -0.45 -6.59 23.44
CA GLU A 399 -0.04 -6.78 22.03
C GLU A 399 -0.16 -5.51 21.20
N ILE A 400 -0.93 -4.53 21.66
CA ILE A 400 -1.23 -3.30 20.94
C ILE A 400 -0.16 -2.25 21.22
N GLY A 401 0.47 -1.73 20.16
CA GLY A 401 1.33 -0.57 20.19
C GLY A 401 0.59 0.71 19.81
N SER A 402 0.91 1.30 18.69
CA SER A 402 0.36 2.60 18.27
C SER A 402 -0.79 2.50 17.26
N TYR A 403 -1.17 1.30 16.83
CA TYR A 403 -2.21 1.11 15.82
C TYR A 403 -2.83 -0.29 15.89
N VAL A 404 -4.01 -0.39 15.29
CA VAL A 404 -4.63 -1.65 14.88
C VAL A 404 -5.19 -1.50 13.46
N ARG A 405 -5.17 -2.56 12.67
CA ARG A 405 -5.74 -2.61 11.32
C ARG A 405 -6.40 -3.96 11.07
N ALA A 406 -7.22 -4.06 10.02
CA ALA A 406 -7.88 -5.32 9.70
C ALA A 406 -7.58 -5.78 8.26
N GLU A 407 -7.60 -7.10 8.08
CA GLU A 407 -7.57 -7.80 6.80
C GLU A 407 -8.86 -8.62 6.66
N VAL A 408 -9.63 -8.34 5.62
CA VAL A 408 -10.91 -9.01 5.34
C VAL A 408 -10.72 -9.96 4.17
N PHE A 409 -10.64 -11.25 4.45
CA PHE A 409 -10.43 -12.29 3.46
C PHE A 409 -11.77 -12.78 2.89
N GLY A 410 -11.84 -12.90 1.58
CA GLY A 410 -12.95 -13.51 0.86
C GLY A 410 -12.46 -14.37 -0.30
N GLU A 411 -13.33 -15.17 -0.90
CA GLU A 411 -12.95 -16.02 -2.04
C GLU A 411 -12.49 -15.19 -3.26
N GLY A 412 -13.02 -13.97 -3.42
CA GLY A 412 -12.72 -13.07 -4.54
C GLY A 412 -11.56 -12.10 -4.28
N GLY A 413 -10.90 -12.15 -3.12
CA GLY A 413 -9.78 -11.26 -2.79
C GLY A 413 -9.68 -10.93 -1.31
N ILE A 414 -8.80 -9.99 -1.00
CA ILE A 414 -8.57 -9.47 0.33
C ILE A 414 -8.74 -7.96 0.30
N LEU A 415 -9.36 -7.39 1.36
CA LEU A 415 -9.34 -5.96 1.63
C LEU A 415 -8.52 -5.69 2.89
N TYR A 416 -7.71 -4.65 2.83
CA TYR A 416 -6.92 -4.13 3.94
C TYR A 416 -7.51 -2.79 4.37
N THR A 417 -7.90 -2.65 5.63
CA THR A 417 -8.26 -1.34 6.17
C THR A 417 -7.01 -0.48 6.35
N GLN A 418 -7.17 0.84 6.34
CA GLN A 418 -6.14 1.70 6.87
C GLN A 418 -6.05 1.53 8.39
N ALA A 419 -4.89 1.85 8.95
CA ALA A 419 -4.65 1.70 10.38
C ALA A 419 -5.51 2.71 11.19
N PHE A 420 -6.20 2.20 12.20
CA PHE A 420 -6.73 3.00 13.30
C PHE A 420 -5.55 3.32 14.20
N THR A 421 -5.21 4.59 14.36
CA THR A 421 -4.09 4.98 15.20
C THR A 421 -4.55 5.27 16.62
N LEU A 422 -3.73 4.88 17.59
CA LEU A 422 -4.10 4.84 18.98
C LEU A 422 -3.18 5.76 19.79
N ASP A 423 -3.77 6.64 20.58
CA ASP A 423 -3.09 7.44 21.60
C ASP A 423 -3.64 7.08 22.98
N TYR A 424 -2.78 6.87 23.96
CA TYR A 424 -3.14 6.48 25.32
C TYR A 424 -1.97 6.72 26.28
N ASP A 425 -2.23 6.68 27.58
CA ASP A 425 -1.14 6.78 28.58
C ASP A 425 -0.24 5.55 28.54
N GLY A 426 0.99 5.76 28.14
CA GLY A 426 1.97 4.71 27.89
C GLY A 426 2.16 4.35 26.41
N ALA A 427 1.45 5.00 25.48
CA ALA A 427 1.64 4.79 24.03
C ALA A 427 3.11 4.94 23.61
N PRO A 428 3.55 4.18 22.59
CA PRO A 428 4.89 4.31 22.02
C PRO A 428 5.18 5.76 21.61
N LYS A 429 6.39 6.23 21.87
CA LYS A 429 6.82 7.58 21.51
C LYS A 429 7.65 7.56 20.23
N ALA A 430 7.57 8.65 19.47
CA ALA A 430 8.36 8.82 18.28
C ALA A 430 9.86 8.77 18.62
N GLU A 431 10.58 7.91 17.92
CA GLU A 431 12.04 7.85 17.99
C GLU A 431 12.63 8.26 16.63
N ASP A 432 13.51 9.25 16.64
CA ASP A 432 14.29 9.64 15.47
C ASP A 432 15.70 9.05 15.60
N LYS A 433 15.96 7.96 14.87
CA LYS A 433 17.30 7.41 14.75
C LYS A 433 18.06 8.16 13.66
N PHE A 434 19.25 8.66 14.00
CA PHE A 434 20.16 9.18 12.99
C PHE A 434 20.57 8.04 12.03
N PHE A 435 20.47 8.28 10.74
CA PHE A 435 21.04 7.42 9.71
C PHE A 435 21.75 8.29 8.66
N PHE A 436 22.78 7.72 8.05
CA PHE A 436 23.51 8.41 7.00
C PHE A 436 22.85 8.15 5.63
N ASP A 437 22.23 9.17 5.07
CA ASP A 437 21.54 9.07 3.78
C ASP A 437 22.53 9.24 2.61
N TRP A 438 23.08 8.15 2.12
CA TRP A 438 23.98 8.12 0.97
C TRP A 438 23.30 8.63 -0.30
N GLY A 439 22.01 8.38 -0.49
CA GLY A 439 21.24 8.89 -1.63
C GLY A 439 21.26 10.41 -1.68
N ASN A 440 21.12 11.08 -0.54
CA ASN A 440 21.22 12.52 -0.45
C ASN A 440 22.61 13.06 -0.77
N VAL A 441 23.69 12.36 -0.43
CA VAL A 441 25.03 12.78 -0.81
C VAL A 441 25.23 12.73 -2.31
N VAL A 442 24.84 11.64 -2.95
CA VAL A 442 24.88 11.50 -4.41
C VAL A 442 24.01 12.55 -5.10
N LYS A 443 22.80 12.79 -4.57
CA LYS A 443 21.90 13.83 -5.04
C LYS A 443 22.51 15.22 -4.95
N LEU A 444 23.08 15.60 -3.81
CA LEU A 444 23.72 16.92 -3.62
C LEU A 444 24.85 17.15 -4.62
N PHE A 445 25.62 16.11 -4.90
CA PHE A 445 26.67 16.17 -5.91
C PHE A 445 26.11 16.39 -7.31
N ALA A 446 25.10 15.60 -7.70
CA ALA A 446 24.44 15.73 -8.99
C ALA A 446 23.74 17.09 -9.14
N ASP A 447 23.00 17.54 -8.12
CA ASP A 447 22.34 18.85 -8.12
C ASP A 447 23.34 20.00 -8.23
N SER A 448 24.51 19.87 -7.62
CA SER A 448 25.59 20.88 -7.73
C SER A 448 26.10 20.99 -9.16
N ILE A 449 26.31 19.86 -9.84
CA ILE A 449 26.68 19.84 -11.26
C ILE A 449 25.59 20.50 -12.12
N LEU A 450 24.34 20.08 -11.94
CA LEU A 450 23.21 20.64 -12.69
C LEU A 450 23.00 22.13 -12.42
N TYR A 451 23.21 22.58 -11.18
CA TYR A 451 23.17 24.00 -10.84
C TYR A 451 24.21 24.81 -11.64
N VAL A 452 25.44 24.30 -11.73
CA VAL A 452 26.49 24.94 -12.52
C VAL A 452 26.13 24.93 -14.00
N CYS A 453 25.69 23.79 -14.54
CA CYS A 453 25.24 23.65 -15.92
C CYS A 453 24.06 24.59 -16.23
N GLY A 454 23.11 24.73 -15.30
CA GLY A 454 21.94 25.60 -15.43
C GLY A 454 22.26 27.09 -15.52
N LYS A 455 23.50 27.51 -15.24
CA LYS A 455 23.98 28.87 -15.56
C LYS A 455 24.26 29.09 -17.05
N SER A 456 24.36 28.05 -17.84
CA SER A 456 24.58 28.10 -19.28
C SER A 456 23.28 28.13 -20.04
N THR A 457 23.00 29.21 -20.75
CA THR A 457 21.81 29.33 -21.64
C THR A 457 21.80 28.24 -22.72
N LEU A 458 22.98 27.87 -23.24
CA LEU A 458 23.09 26.81 -24.22
C LEU A 458 22.69 25.46 -23.61
N PHE A 459 23.20 25.14 -22.42
CA PHE A 459 22.83 23.92 -21.73
C PHE A 459 21.31 23.86 -21.49
N CYS A 460 20.69 24.91 -20.98
CA CYS A 460 19.25 24.96 -20.72
C CYS A 460 18.43 24.73 -22.01
N LYS A 461 18.84 25.30 -23.14
CA LYS A 461 18.18 25.07 -24.43
C LYS A 461 18.32 23.62 -24.90
N ILE A 462 19.51 23.03 -24.78
CA ILE A 462 19.76 21.64 -25.14
C ILE A 462 18.95 20.72 -24.21
N TRP A 463 19.00 20.99 -22.92
CA TRP A 463 18.22 20.24 -21.91
C TRP A 463 16.73 20.24 -22.24
N PHE A 464 16.14 21.43 -22.46
CA PHE A 464 14.73 21.54 -22.83
C PHE A 464 14.41 20.84 -24.16
N ALA A 465 15.28 20.94 -25.16
CA ALA A 465 15.08 20.28 -26.45
C ALA A 465 15.05 18.74 -26.31
N LEU A 466 15.85 18.18 -25.42
CA LEU A 466 15.98 16.75 -25.20
C LEU A 466 14.93 16.18 -24.23
N THR A 467 14.62 16.92 -23.18
CA THR A 467 13.78 16.40 -22.08
C THR A 467 12.38 16.99 -22.08
N ARG A 468 12.15 18.09 -22.79
CA ARG A 468 10.94 18.90 -22.67
C ARG A 468 10.65 19.39 -21.25
N ASN A 469 11.65 19.36 -20.40
CA ASN A 469 11.58 19.84 -19.03
C ASN A 469 12.06 21.27 -18.95
N ASP A 470 11.25 22.14 -18.37
CA ASP A 470 11.52 23.57 -18.23
C ASP A 470 12.19 23.93 -16.88
N ALA A 471 12.63 22.92 -16.11
CA ALA A 471 13.26 23.12 -14.80
C ALA A 471 14.41 24.14 -14.80
N PHE A 472 15.07 24.33 -15.98
CA PHE A 472 16.10 25.32 -16.19
C PHE A 472 15.67 26.48 -17.12
N ALA A 473 14.40 26.49 -17.54
CA ALA A 473 13.84 27.60 -18.31
C ALA A 473 13.50 28.74 -17.33
N LYS A 474 14.43 29.68 -17.19
CA LYS A 474 14.19 30.95 -16.52
C LYS A 474 14.36 32.10 -17.52
#